data_d50eb2cb99c936222b05c73c410ec1ff
#
_entry.id   d50eb2cb99c936222b05c73c410ec1ff
#
_cell.length_a   1.000
_cell.length_b   1.000
_cell.length_c   1.000
_cell.angle_alpha   90.00
_cell.angle_beta   90.00
_cell.angle_gamma   90.00
#
_symmetry.space_group_name_H-M   'P 1'
#
loop_
_entity.id
_entity.type
_entity.pdbx_description
1 polymer ?
#
loop_
_entity_poly.entity_id
_entity_poly.type
_entity_poly.pdbx_seq_one_letter_code
_entity_poly.pdbx_strand_id
1 'polypeptide(L)'
;GADWSQCSKLRNINEAYSGCSSMIKLPALPASVTVADGVCNGDSELLEAPDMSKAVNLETAVSAFEGCTKMTKASVPPKLKVMTSMYSKCINLKEMPDIPETVYAMDSAFAGDISLTKLSTIPAGVTTIDSCLSDCKKIEGNITINATPSSYNSCFNNAAVATKVNIVGQCKNAALIAATATNNN
;
A
#
# COMPACT_ATOMS: atom_id res chain seq x y z
N GLY A 1 9.21 22.39 8.01
CA GLY A 1 8.71 21.07 8.41
C GLY A 1 9.49 20.56 9.61
N ALA A 2 8.93 19.60 10.34
CA ALA A 2 9.63 18.95 11.43
C ALA A 2 10.89 18.27 10.90
N ASP A 3 12.01 18.38 11.59
CA ASP A 3 13.22 17.63 11.31
C ASP A 3 13.41 16.58 12.42
N TRP A 4 13.34 15.31 12.04
CA TRP A 4 13.51 14.19 12.96
C TRP A 4 14.94 13.63 13.01
N SER A 5 15.88 14.24 12.28
CA SER A 5 17.25 13.75 12.17
C SER A 5 17.96 13.58 13.53
N GLN A 6 17.59 14.39 14.53
CA GLN A 6 18.12 14.33 15.89
C GLN A 6 17.31 13.42 16.83
N CYS A 7 16.19 12.85 16.35
CA CYS A 7 15.28 12.07 17.19
C CYS A 7 15.66 10.57 17.21
N SER A 8 16.88 10.23 17.61
CA SER A 8 17.40 8.86 17.56
C SER A 8 16.68 7.84 18.47
N LYS A 9 15.84 8.32 19.40
CA LYS A 9 15.04 7.49 20.32
C LYS A 9 13.57 7.43 19.96
N LEU A 10 13.13 8.14 18.91
CA LEU A 10 11.74 8.15 18.46
C LEU A 10 11.38 6.76 17.91
N ARG A 11 10.34 6.13 18.46
CA ARG A 11 9.89 4.78 18.09
C ARG A 11 8.51 4.76 17.46
N ASN A 12 7.63 5.61 17.92
CA ASN A 12 6.22 5.64 17.52
C ASN A 12 5.85 7.05 17.06
N ILE A 13 5.28 7.15 15.87
CA ILE A 13 4.79 8.38 15.25
C ILE A 13 3.35 8.22 14.77
N ASN A 14 2.59 7.33 15.42
CA ASN A 14 1.19 7.12 15.06
C ASN A 14 0.42 8.44 15.06
N GLU A 15 -0.35 8.65 13.98
CA GLU A 15 -1.22 9.81 13.79
C GLU A 15 -0.54 11.18 13.92
N ALA A 16 0.81 11.24 13.92
CA ALA A 16 1.57 12.45 14.20
C ALA A 16 1.21 13.65 13.32
N TYR A 17 0.72 13.42 12.11
CA TYR A 17 0.26 14.43 11.16
C TYR A 17 -1.15 14.13 10.62
N SER A 18 -1.87 13.17 11.19
CA SER A 18 -3.21 12.82 10.72
C SER A 18 -4.12 14.06 10.61
N GLY A 19 -4.75 14.24 9.45
CA GLY A 19 -5.62 15.39 9.18
C GLY A 19 -4.90 16.72 8.94
N CYS A 20 -3.57 16.72 8.75
CA CYS A 20 -2.82 17.92 8.39
C CYS A 20 -3.08 18.31 6.91
N SER A 21 -4.30 18.70 6.60
CA SER A 21 -4.83 18.90 5.25
C SER A 21 -4.08 19.90 4.35
N SER A 22 -3.12 20.64 4.90
CA SER A 22 -2.26 21.57 4.14
C SER A 22 -0.82 21.08 3.99
N MET A 23 -0.51 19.88 4.46
CA MET A 23 0.86 19.36 4.40
C MET A 23 1.13 18.77 3.01
N ILE A 24 2.13 19.31 2.32
CA ILE A 24 2.51 18.89 0.96
C ILE A 24 3.67 17.88 0.94
N LYS A 25 4.43 17.79 2.03
CA LYS A 25 5.61 16.93 2.13
C LYS A 25 5.89 16.53 3.57
N LEU A 26 6.17 15.25 3.78
CA LEU A 26 6.65 14.70 5.05
C LEU A 26 8.18 14.57 5.02
N PRO A 27 8.90 14.89 6.11
CA PRO A 27 10.33 14.62 6.19
C PRO A 27 10.64 13.12 6.19
N ALA A 28 11.86 12.74 5.82
CA ALA A 28 12.31 11.36 5.86
C ALA A 28 12.13 10.75 7.26
N LEU A 29 11.67 9.51 7.33
CA LEU A 29 11.47 8.81 8.59
C LEU A 29 12.82 8.37 9.18
N PRO A 30 13.06 8.60 10.49
CA PRO A 30 14.30 8.17 11.12
C PRO A 30 14.35 6.64 11.26
N ALA A 31 15.54 6.08 11.19
CA ALA A 31 15.79 4.65 11.34
C ALA A 31 15.28 4.06 12.67
N SER A 32 15.09 4.92 13.68
CA SER A 32 14.63 4.50 15.00
C SER A 32 13.14 4.19 15.08
N VAL A 33 12.32 4.68 14.15
CA VAL A 33 10.86 4.48 14.16
C VAL A 33 10.51 3.03 13.84
N THR A 34 9.61 2.46 14.63
CA THR A 34 9.12 1.09 14.49
C THR A 34 7.63 1.02 14.12
N VAL A 35 6.87 2.07 14.44
CA VAL A 35 5.42 2.15 14.19
C VAL A 35 5.06 3.54 13.65
N ALA A 36 4.28 3.59 12.55
CA ALA A 36 3.86 4.82 11.89
C ALA A 36 2.39 4.71 11.40
N ASP A 37 1.53 4.08 12.22
CA ASP A 37 0.12 3.89 11.84
C ASP A 37 -0.59 5.24 11.78
N GLY A 38 -1.35 5.48 10.70
CA GLY A 38 -2.10 6.72 10.49
C GLY A 38 -1.26 7.99 10.41
N VAL A 39 0.05 7.92 10.23
CA VAL A 39 0.96 9.06 10.38
C VAL A 39 0.55 10.29 9.57
N CYS A 40 -0.03 10.11 8.39
CA CYS A 40 -0.55 11.15 7.48
C CYS A 40 -1.96 10.80 6.98
N ASN A 41 -2.75 10.07 7.77
CA ASN A 41 -4.10 9.70 7.39
C ASN A 41 -4.96 10.95 7.09
N GLY A 42 -5.54 11.03 5.90
CA GLY A 42 -6.38 12.15 5.48
C GLY A 42 -5.63 13.40 5.01
N ASP A 43 -4.31 13.35 4.87
CA ASP A 43 -3.51 14.50 4.40
C ASP A 43 -3.66 14.65 2.88
N SER A 44 -4.78 15.22 2.45
CA SER A 44 -5.20 15.28 1.04
C SER A 44 -4.24 16.05 0.12
N GLU A 45 -3.44 16.97 0.65
CA GLU A 45 -2.47 17.77 -0.11
C GLU A 45 -1.09 17.13 -0.21
N LEU A 46 -0.82 16.02 0.48
CA LEU A 46 0.45 15.31 0.44
C LEU A 46 0.72 14.74 -0.95
N LEU A 47 1.83 15.13 -1.59
CA LEU A 47 2.13 14.81 -2.99
C LEU A 47 2.86 13.48 -3.17
N GLU A 48 3.67 13.09 -2.20
CA GLU A 48 4.48 11.87 -2.23
C GLU A 48 4.72 11.33 -0.82
N ALA A 49 4.85 10.01 -0.69
CA ALA A 49 5.35 9.40 0.52
C ALA A 49 6.81 9.85 0.75
N PRO A 50 7.26 9.97 2.02
CA PRO A 50 8.64 10.29 2.31
C PRO A 50 9.58 9.20 1.80
N ASP A 51 10.87 9.51 1.62
CA ASP A 51 11.87 8.47 1.44
C ASP A 51 11.96 7.63 2.71
N MET A 52 11.52 6.37 2.62
CA MET A 52 11.53 5.39 3.72
C MET A 52 12.67 4.37 3.63
N SER A 53 13.61 4.55 2.71
CA SER A 53 14.74 3.61 2.52
C SER A 53 15.59 3.43 3.77
N LYS A 54 15.65 4.45 4.62
CA LYS A 54 16.39 4.46 5.90
C LYS A 54 15.55 4.04 7.11
N ALA A 55 14.24 3.88 6.96
CA ALA A 55 13.34 3.46 8.04
C ALA A 55 13.44 1.93 8.24
N VAL A 56 14.65 1.45 8.51
CA VAL A 56 15.00 0.02 8.52
C VAL A 56 14.42 -0.77 9.70
N ASN A 57 13.81 -0.10 10.67
CA ASN A 57 13.16 -0.73 11.81
C ASN A 57 11.63 -0.55 11.79
N LEU A 58 11.07 0.09 10.76
CA LEU A 58 9.62 0.30 10.64
C LEU A 58 8.94 -1.04 10.29
N GLU A 59 8.09 -1.51 11.19
CA GLU A 59 7.40 -2.79 11.07
C GLU A 59 5.93 -2.65 10.69
N THR A 60 5.25 -1.58 11.15
CA THR A 60 3.83 -1.35 10.86
C THR A 60 3.56 0.07 10.38
N ALA A 61 2.69 0.20 9.38
CA ALA A 61 2.29 1.45 8.77
C ALA A 61 0.81 1.37 8.34
N VAL A 62 -0.05 0.89 9.25
CA VAL A 62 -1.49 0.75 9.01
C VAL A 62 -2.11 2.12 8.73
N SER A 63 -2.86 2.26 7.62
CA SER A 63 -3.50 3.51 7.20
C SER A 63 -2.56 4.74 7.14
N ALA A 64 -1.25 4.52 7.03
CA ALA A 64 -0.25 5.59 7.17
C ALA A 64 -0.47 6.78 6.22
N PHE A 65 -0.97 6.52 5.02
CA PHE A 65 -1.26 7.51 3.97
C PHE A 65 -2.67 7.33 3.40
N GLU A 66 -3.58 6.68 4.13
CA GLU A 66 -4.96 6.53 3.68
C GLU A 66 -5.59 7.90 3.40
N GLY A 67 -6.23 8.05 2.24
CA GLY A 67 -6.88 9.31 1.86
C GLY A 67 -5.95 10.45 1.45
N CYS A 68 -4.66 10.19 1.22
CA CYS A 68 -3.74 11.17 0.63
C CYS A 68 -4.05 11.33 -0.86
N THR A 69 -5.14 12.03 -1.17
CA THR A 69 -5.76 12.04 -2.49
C THR A 69 -4.90 12.64 -3.59
N LYS A 70 -3.97 13.55 -3.29
CA LYS A 70 -3.03 14.12 -4.26
C LYS A 70 -1.73 13.33 -4.42
N MET A 71 -1.55 12.27 -3.64
CA MET A 71 -0.34 11.46 -3.71
C MET A 71 -0.17 10.80 -5.08
N THR A 72 1.01 10.98 -5.67
CA THR A 72 1.36 10.40 -6.98
C THR A 72 2.50 9.38 -6.90
N LYS A 73 3.21 9.33 -5.78
CA LYS A 73 4.37 8.46 -5.57
C LYS A 73 4.33 7.84 -4.18
N ALA A 74 4.37 6.52 -4.15
CA ALA A 74 4.42 5.70 -2.94
C ALA A 74 5.85 5.20 -2.68
N SER A 75 6.13 4.82 -1.43
CA SER A 75 7.38 4.21 -0.98
C SER A 75 7.07 3.23 0.15
N VAL A 76 7.82 2.13 0.27
CA VAL A 76 7.64 1.13 1.33
C VAL A 76 8.98 0.89 2.03
N PRO A 77 9.03 0.91 3.36
CA PRO A 77 10.28 0.66 4.08
C PRO A 77 10.72 -0.80 3.96
N PRO A 78 12.05 -1.09 3.97
CA PRO A 78 12.58 -2.38 3.54
C PRO A 78 12.26 -3.56 4.47
N LYS A 79 11.79 -3.32 5.70
CA LYS A 79 11.44 -4.36 6.68
C LYS A 79 9.99 -4.29 7.15
N LEU A 80 9.14 -3.58 6.41
CA LEU A 80 7.72 -3.50 6.73
C LEU A 80 7.10 -4.90 6.77
N LYS A 81 6.23 -5.11 7.74
CA LYS A 81 5.50 -6.37 7.95
C LYS A 81 4.01 -6.22 7.66
N VAL A 82 3.42 -5.10 8.09
CA VAL A 82 1.99 -4.81 7.97
C VAL A 82 1.78 -3.48 7.26
N MET A 83 1.04 -3.51 6.14
CA MET A 83 0.68 -2.32 5.36
C MET A 83 -0.82 -2.24 5.08
N THR A 84 -1.62 -2.75 6.01
CA THR A 84 -3.09 -2.69 5.92
C THR A 84 -3.55 -1.26 5.69
N SER A 85 -4.37 -1.02 4.66
CA SER A 85 -4.91 0.28 4.23
C SER A 85 -3.85 1.37 4.00
N MET A 86 -2.55 1.04 3.90
CA MET A 86 -1.47 2.03 3.91
C MET A 86 -1.63 3.14 2.87
N TYR A 87 -2.11 2.81 1.68
CA TYR A 87 -2.34 3.74 0.58
C TYR A 87 -3.80 3.80 0.13
N SER A 88 -4.72 3.19 0.89
CA SER A 88 -6.15 3.20 0.53
C SER A 88 -6.64 4.60 0.19
N LYS A 89 -7.39 4.74 -0.93
CA LYS A 89 -7.95 6.02 -1.44
C LYS A 89 -6.90 7.06 -1.84
N CYS A 90 -5.68 6.65 -2.19
CA CYS A 90 -4.70 7.50 -2.86
C CYS A 90 -5.07 7.62 -4.36
N ILE A 91 -6.16 8.30 -4.64
CA ILE A 91 -6.86 8.28 -5.96
C ILE A 91 -6.03 8.74 -7.16
N ASN A 92 -4.91 9.41 -6.95
CA ASN A 92 -3.97 9.84 -7.99
C ASN A 92 -2.71 8.96 -8.08
N LEU A 93 -2.58 7.94 -7.24
CA LEU A 93 -1.46 6.99 -7.31
C LEU A 93 -1.60 6.14 -8.57
N LYS A 94 -0.55 6.08 -9.39
CA LYS A 94 -0.55 5.37 -10.68
C LYS A 94 0.22 4.05 -10.65
N GLU A 95 1.19 3.95 -9.78
CA GLU A 95 2.11 2.81 -9.70
C GLU A 95 2.21 2.31 -8.26
N MET A 96 2.05 1.01 -8.10
CA MET A 96 2.30 0.33 -6.82
C MET A 96 3.81 0.31 -6.56
N PRO A 97 4.28 0.66 -5.36
CA PRO A 97 5.70 0.54 -5.02
C PRO A 97 6.12 -0.93 -4.94
N ASP A 98 7.42 -1.20 -4.99
CA ASP A 98 7.93 -2.53 -4.70
C ASP A 98 7.60 -2.93 -3.27
N ILE A 99 7.07 -4.14 -3.11
CA ILE A 99 6.65 -4.68 -1.81
C ILE A 99 7.76 -5.59 -1.26
N PRO A 100 8.31 -5.29 -0.07
CA PRO A 100 9.34 -6.13 0.55
C PRO A 100 8.85 -7.54 0.88
N GLU A 101 9.73 -8.52 0.79
CA GLU A 101 9.45 -9.93 1.14
C GLU A 101 9.05 -10.16 2.61
N THR A 102 9.28 -9.16 3.46
CA THR A 102 8.90 -9.19 4.88
C THR A 102 7.41 -8.91 5.12
N VAL A 103 6.69 -8.39 4.12
CA VAL A 103 5.26 -8.07 4.24
C VAL A 103 4.44 -9.35 4.26
N TYR A 104 3.56 -9.46 5.27
CA TYR A 104 2.61 -10.58 5.36
C TYR A 104 1.14 -10.13 5.36
N ALA A 105 0.82 -8.85 5.62
CA ALA A 105 -0.55 -8.35 5.62
C ALA A 105 -0.68 -7.09 4.74
N MET A 106 -1.59 -7.16 3.75
CA MET A 106 -1.84 -6.10 2.76
C MET A 106 -3.34 -5.81 2.61
N ASP A 107 -4.15 -6.10 3.62
CA ASP A 107 -5.60 -5.89 3.53
C ASP A 107 -5.92 -4.43 3.20
N SER A 108 -6.74 -4.19 2.17
CA SER A 108 -7.12 -2.87 1.67
C SER A 108 -5.94 -1.94 1.31
N ALA A 109 -4.72 -2.45 1.16
CA ALA A 109 -3.51 -1.63 1.04
C ALA A 109 -3.57 -0.57 -0.07
N PHE A 110 -4.30 -0.82 -1.16
CA PHE A 110 -4.51 0.07 -2.30
C PHE A 110 -5.99 0.20 -2.67
N ALA A 111 -6.90 -0.11 -1.75
CA ALA A 111 -8.34 -0.06 -2.02
C ALA A 111 -8.80 1.36 -2.40
N GLY A 112 -9.51 1.48 -3.52
CA GLY A 112 -10.01 2.78 -4.01
C GLY A 112 -8.97 3.62 -4.76
N ASP A 113 -7.82 3.07 -5.12
CA ASP A 113 -6.79 3.75 -5.92
C ASP A 113 -7.20 3.74 -7.39
N ILE A 114 -8.19 4.55 -7.72
CA ILE A 114 -8.88 4.56 -9.02
C ILE A 114 -7.99 4.89 -10.22
N SER A 115 -6.80 5.44 -10.01
CA SER A 115 -5.83 5.76 -11.06
C SER A 115 -4.69 4.75 -11.18
N LEU A 116 -4.68 3.73 -10.32
CA LEU A 116 -3.63 2.71 -10.30
C LEU A 116 -3.67 1.89 -11.59
N THR A 117 -2.56 1.89 -12.34
CA THR A 117 -2.42 1.17 -13.61
C THR A 117 -1.35 0.09 -13.55
N LYS A 118 -0.23 0.37 -12.87
CA LYS A 118 0.90 -0.56 -12.75
C LYS A 118 0.97 -1.18 -11.36
N LEU A 119 1.11 -2.49 -11.34
CA LEU A 119 1.24 -3.28 -10.12
C LEU A 119 2.65 -3.85 -9.98
N SER A 120 3.13 -3.87 -8.76
CA SER A 120 4.32 -4.64 -8.37
C SER A 120 3.94 -6.07 -8.01
N THR A 121 4.95 -6.94 -7.90
CA THR A 121 4.76 -8.32 -7.44
C THR A 121 4.26 -8.35 -5.98
N ILE A 122 3.25 -9.17 -5.72
CA ILE A 122 2.85 -9.53 -4.36
C ILE A 122 3.77 -10.67 -3.90
N PRO A 123 4.61 -10.46 -2.88
CA PRO A 123 5.64 -11.40 -2.49
C PRO A 123 5.10 -12.66 -1.81
N ALA A 124 5.91 -13.73 -1.79
CA ALA A 124 5.51 -15.06 -1.35
C ALA A 124 5.07 -15.13 0.13
N GLY A 125 5.58 -14.22 0.98
CA GLY A 125 5.27 -14.17 2.41
C GLY A 125 3.89 -13.63 2.76
N VAL A 126 3.16 -13.03 1.79
CA VAL A 126 1.86 -12.41 2.05
C VAL A 126 0.78 -13.46 2.34
N THR A 127 0.10 -13.30 3.46
CA THR A 127 -0.94 -14.21 3.96
C THR A 127 -2.36 -13.65 3.84
N THR A 128 -2.52 -12.31 3.84
CA THR A 128 -3.82 -11.65 3.74
C THR A 128 -3.79 -10.49 2.75
N ILE A 129 -4.80 -10.44 1.87
CA ILE A 129 -5.00 -9.42 0.84
C ILE A 129 -6.47 -9.04 0.70
N ASP A 130 -7.25 -9.09 1.78
CA ASP A 130 -8.68 -8.75 1.74
C ASP A 130 -8.87 -7.32 1.21
N SER A 131 -9.70 -7.16 0.18
CA SER A 131 -9.97 -5.88 -0.48
C SER A 131 -8.73 -5.12 -0.99
N CYS A 132 -7.58 -5.75 -1.10
CA CYS A 132 -6.29 -5.09 -1.37
C CYS A 132 -6.30 -4.18 -2.60
N LEU A 133 -6.99 -4.59 -3.67
CA LEU A 133 -7.11 -3.87 -4.94
C LEU A 133 -8.59 -3.58 -5.29
N SER A 134 -9.47 -3.62 -4.29
CA SER A 134 -10.88 -3.28 -4.49
C SER A 134 -11.01 -1.85 -5.05
N ASP A 135 -11.92 -1.66 -6.00
CA ASP A 135 -12.17 -0.38 -6.67
C ASP A 135 -11.00 0.24 -7.46
N CYS A 136 -9.93 -0.50 -7.72
CA CYS A 136 -8.85 -0.08 -8.62
C CYS A 136 -9.29 -0.19 -10.09
N LYS A 137 -9.91 0.86 -10.62
CA LYS A 137 -10.64 0.87 -11.91
C LYS A 137 -9.76 0.81 -13.17
N LYS A 138 -8.45 1.03 -13.06
CA LYS A 138 -7.55 1.21 -14.22
C LYS A 138 -6.39 0.25 -14.27
N ILE A 139 -6.41 -0.81 -13.46
CA ILE A 139 -5.34 -1.83 -13.51
C ILE A 139 -5.27 -2.44 -14.91
N GLU A 140 -4.07 -2.55 -15.46
CA GLU A 140 -3.82 -3.10 -16.79
C GLU A 140 -2.78 -4.22 -16.73
N GLY A 141 -2.97 -5.25 -17.57
CA GLY A 141 -2.00 -6.31 -17.79
C GLY A 141 -1.99 -7.39 -16.71
N ASN A 142 -0.81 -7.91 -16.42
CA ASN A 142 -0.64 -9.03 -15.51
C ASN A 142 -0.41 -8.56 -14.07
N ILE A 143 -0.99 -9.29 -13.13
CA ILE A 143 -0.64 -9.19 -11.71
C ILE A 143 0.23 -10.39 -11.36
N THR A 144 1.44 -10.14 -10.88
CA THR A 144 2.31 -11.21 -10.37
C THR A 144 2.03 -11.42 -8.89
N ILE A 145 1.50 -12.60 -8.55
CA ILE A 145 1.24 -12.99 -7.16
C ILE A 145 2.06 -14.26 -6.87
N ASN A 146 3.12 -14.11 -6.09
CA ASN A 146 3.94 -15.24 -5.63
C ASN A 146 3.39 -15.83 -4.33
N ALA A 147 2.52 -15.09 -3.63
CA ALA A 147 1.83 -15.54 -2.43
C ALA A 147 0.76 -16.60 -2.72
N THR A 148 0.44 -17.39 -1.71
CA THR A 148 -0.80 -18.19 -1.65
C THR A 148 -1.58 -17.74 -0.41
N PRO A 149 -2.26 -16.58 -0.48
CA PRO A 149 -2.90 -15.99 0.69
C PRO A 149 -4.02 -16.88 1.22
N SER A 150 -4.18 -16.92 2.52
CA SER A 150 -5.27 -17.61 3.20
C SER A 150 -6.55 -16.74 3.27
N SER A 151 -6.42 -15.42 3.17
CA SER A 151 -7.54 -14.47 3.11
C SER A 151 -7.37 -13.51 1.93
N TYR A 152 -8.41 -13.40 1.08
CA TYR A 152 -8.43 -12.60 -0.14
C TYR A 152 -9.85 -12.11 -0.50
N ASN A 153 -10.73 -11.97 0.51
CA ASN A 153 -12.11 -11.55 0.31
C ASN A 153 -12.17 -10.21 -0.43
N SER A 154 -12.98 -10.13 -1.49
CA SER A 154 -13.17 -8.90 -2.26
C SER A 154 -11.87 -8.24 -2.78
N CYS A 155 -10.77 -8.99 -2.88
CA CYS A 155 -9.45 -8.45 -3.26
C CYS A 155 -9.50 -7.62 -4.55
N PHE A 156 -10.26 -8.08 -5.55
CA PHE A 156 -10.43 -7.42 -6.86
C PHE A 156 -11.85 -6.90 -7.08
N ASN A 157 -12.64 -6.73 -6.03
CA ASN A 157 -14.02 -6.26 -6.18
C ASN A 157 -14.05 -4.91 -6.91
N ASN A 158 -14.83 -4.81 -8.02
CA ASN A 158 -14.88 -3.62 -8.88
C ASN A 158 -13.52 -3.16 -9.45
N ALA A 159 -12.50 -4.02 -9.48
CA ALA A 159 -11.20 -3.68 -10.08
C ALA A 159 -11.21 -3.85 -11.60
N ALA A 160 -10.34 -3.09 -12.29
CA ALA A 160 -9.93 -3.32 -13.69
C ALA A 160 -11.06 -3.58 -14.69
N VAL A 161 -12.04 -2.72 -14.75
CA VAL A 161 -13.21 -2.88 -15.65
C VAL A 161 -12.83 -2.82 -17.14
N ALA A 162 -11.69 -2.22 -17.49
CA ALA A 162 -11.32 -1.94 -18.88
C ALA A 162 -10.48 -3.03 -19.55
N THR A 163 -9.72 -3.82 -18.82
CA THR A 163 -8.78 -4.81 -19.35
C THR A 163 -8.75 -6.08 -18.53
N LYS A 164 -8.43 -7.21 -19.19
CA LYS A 164 -8.29 -8.49 -18.48
C LYS A 164 -7.09 -8.45 -17.56
N VAL A 165 -7.31 -8.72 -16.28
CA VAL A 165 -6.26 -8.93 -15.29
C VAL A 165 -5.96 -10.42 -15.24
N ASN A 166 -4.70 -10.80 -15.45
CA ASN A 166 -4.26 -12.18 -15.34
C ASN A 166 -3.34 -12.33 -14.14
N ILE A 167 -3.62 -13.32 -13.29
CA ILE A 167 -2.70 -13.71 -12.22
C ILE A 167 -1.59 -14.57 -12.83
N VAL A 168 -0.36 -14.18 -12.58
CA VAL A 168 0.85 -14.95 -12.91
C VAL A 168 1.68 -15.16 -11.65
N GLY A 169 2.70 -16.02 -11.71
CA GLY A 169 3.60 -16.30 -10.59
C GLY A 169 3.23 -17.59 -9.86
N GLN A 170 3.54 -17.66 -8.57
CA GLN A 170 3.45 -18.90 -7.77
C GLN A 170 2.07 -19.12 -7.12
N CYS A 171 1.12 -18.22 -7.31
CA CYS A 171 -0.20 -18.35 -6.69
C CYS A 171 -0.90 -19.64 -7.13
N LYS A 172 -1.21 -20.49 -6.16
CA LYS A 172 -1.93 -21.76 -6.38
C LYS A 172 -3.39 -21.70 -5.92
N ASN A 173 -3.86 -20.55 -5.47
CA ASN A 173 -5.23 -20.41 -4.98
C ASN A 173 -6.20 -20.28 -6.15
N ALA A 174 -6.86 -21.38 -6.52
CA ALA A 174 -7.79 -21.42 -7.63
C ALA A 174 -9.00 -20.48 -7.44
N ALA A 175 -9.46 -20.26 -6.20
CA ALA A 175 -10.58 -19.37 -5.92
C ALA A 175 -10.19 -17.90 -6.10
N LEU A 176 -8.96 -17.51 -5.75
CA LEU A 176 -8.43 -16.17 -6.03
C LEU A 176 -8.31 -15.93 -7.54
N ILE A 177 -7.80 -16.91 -8.29
CA ILE A 177 -7.70 -16.85 -9.75
C ILE A 177 -9.09 -16.73 -10.38
N ALA A 178 -10.07 -17.51 -9.89
CA ALA A 178 -11.45 -17.42 -10.37
C ALA A 178 -12.10 -16.08 -10.05
N ALA A 179 -11.81 -15.48 -8.87
CA ALA A 179 -12.33 -14.17 -8.47
C ALA A 179 -11.85 -13.06 -9.41
N THR A 180 -10.59 -13.10 -9.88
CA THR A 180 -10.10 -12.14 -10.90
C THR A 180 -10.79 -12.33 -12.24
N ALA A 181 -11.05 -13.57 -12.66
CA ALA A 181 -11.72 -13.86 -13.93
C ALA A 181 -13.17 -13.32 -13.96
N THR A 182 -13.90 -13.39 -12.83
CA THR A 182 -15.28 -12.88 -12.74
C THR A 182 -15.38 -11.36 -12.74
N ASN A 183 -14.39 -10.67 -12.21
CA ASN A 183 -14.35 -9.20 -12.19
C ASN A 183 -13.95 -8.59 -13.56
N ASN A 184 -13.55 -9.41 -14.52
CA ASN A 184 -13.11 -8.99 -15.86
C ASN A 184 -14.19 -9.21 -16.95
N ASN A 185 -15.42 -9.59 -16.58
CA ASN A 185 -16.56 -9.79 -17.51
C ASN A 185 -17.49 -8.57 -17.57
#